data_84eaf1dca6286194a2a755636f250ac8
#
_entry.id   84eaf1dca6286194a2a755636f250ac8
#
_cell.length_a   1.000
_cell.length_b   1.000
_cell.length_c   1.000
_cell.angle_alpha   90.00
_cell.angle_beta   90.00
_cell.angle_gamma   90.00
#
_symmetry.space_group_name_H-M   'P 1'
#
loop_
_entity.id
_entity.type
_entity.pdbx_description
1 polymer ?
#
loop_
_entity_poly.entity_id
_entity_poly.type
_entity_poly.pdbx_seq_one_letter_code
_entity_poly.pdbx_strand_id
1 'polypeptide(L)'
;KGTARLAAKAWEENIPLAVLPVGLNYNSFRLFGKNVFINFGDIINQDYFNQNEPDGLRHQSFNNKLQMQLEKLVFEIPKIDKKQKQKLAIDQPLLKKLLLSIPALLGWLLHIPLYLPVKKLALSRTRGTDHFDSVLVAILLITYPLYIILSITLAWILTNCWWVIFFLLV
;
A
#
# COMPACT_ATOMS: atom_id res chain seq x y z
N LYS A 1 22.49 1.18 -6.99
CA LYS A 1 23.92 1.64 -6.99
C LYS A 1 24.22 2.61 -5.82
N GLY A 2 23.25 3.43 -5.37
CA GLY A 2 23.48 4.39 -4.27
C GLY A 2 23.65 3.74 -2.90
N THR A 3 22.85 2.71 -2.58
CA THR A 3 22.88 2.04 -1.28
C THR A 3 24.25 1.42 -0.97
N ALA A 4 24.87 0.75 -1.94
CA ALA A 4 26.20 0.17 -1.77
C ALA A 4 27.26 1.21 -1.43
N ARG A 5 27.23 2.37 -2.11
CA ARG A 5 28.17 3.47 -1.85
C ARG A 5 27.99 4.10 -0.46
N LEU A 6 26.72 4.28 -0.06
CA LEU A 6 26.41 4.80 1.28
C LEU A 6 26.87 3.84 2.38
N ALA A 7 26.61 2.54 2.20
CA ALA A 7 27.03 1.53 3.16
C ALA A 7 28.59 1.45 3.24
N ALA A 8 29.25 1.41 2.09
CA ALA A 8 30.71 1.40 2.03
C ALA A 8 31.31 2.61 2.77
N LYS A 9 30.82 3.82 2.45
CA LYS A 9 31.35 5.06 3.09
C LYS A 9 31.12 5.06 4.60
N ALA A 10 29.94 4.64 5.07
CA ALA A 10 29.63 4.54 6.49
C ALA A 10 30.59 3.58 7.21
N TRP A 11 30.87 2.43 6.62
CA TRP A 11 31.77 1.44 7.19
C TRP A 11 33.26 1.87 7.12
N GLU A 12 33.69 2.59 6.09
CA GLU A 12 35.04 3.22 6.01
C GLU A 12 35.23 4.28 7.09
N GLU A 13 34.18 4.99 7.47
CA GLU A 13 34.19 5.97 8.56
C GLU A 13 33.93 5.32 9.95
N ASN A 14 33.98 3.98 10.05
CA ASN A 14 33.71 3.20 11.27
C ASN A 14 32.34 3.46 11.90
N ILE A 15 31.35 3.84 11.10
CA ILE A 15 29.96 3.98 11.56
C ILE A 15 29.32 2.59 11.63
N PRO A 16 28.76 2.16 12.78
CA PRO A 16 28.12 0.85 12.92
C PRO A 16 26.77 0.84 12.18
N LEU A 17 26.82 0.60 10.88
CA LEU A 17 25.63 0.54 10.01
C LEU A 17 25.24 -0.92 9.74
N ALA A 18 23.94 -1.23 9.91
CA ALA A 18 23.34 -2.47 9.47
C ALA A 18 22.33 -2.19 8.35
N VAL A 19 22.41 -2.92 7.25
CA VAL A 19 21.48 -2.80 6.13
C VAL A 19 20.47 -3.94 6.21
N LEU A 20 19.20 -3.61 6.40
CA LEU A 20 18.10 -4.57 6.47
C LEU A 20 17.27 -4.51 5.18
N PRO A 21 17.32 -5.55 4.31
CA PRO A 21 16.42 -5.64 3.17
C PRO A 21 14.98 -5.85 3.60
N VAL A 22 14.05 -5.09 3.02
CA VAL A 22 12.62 -5.18 3.35
C VAL A 22 11.81 -5.29 2.07
N GLY A 23 10.98 -6.34 1.97
CA GLY A 23 10.02 -6.54 0.88
C GLY A 23 8.61 -6.11 1.29
N LEU A 24 7.96 -5.29 0.47
CA LEU A 24 6.57 -4.89 0.64
C LEU A 24 5.70 -5.62 -0.38
N ASN A 25 4.74 -6.40 0.11
CA ASN A 25 3.82 -7.17 -0.72
C ASN A 25 2.37 -6.72 -0.48
N TYR A 26 1.61 -6.54 -1.55
CA TYR A 26 0.24 -6.09 -1.50
C TYR A 26 -0.69 -7.15 -2.07
N ASN A 27 -1.83 -7.42 -1.41
CA ASN A 27 -2.84 -8.32 -1.95
C ASN A 27 -3.55 -7.73 -3.17
N SER A 28 -3.54 -6.42 -3.33
CA SER A 28 -4.13 -5.69 -4.45
C SER A 28 -3.46 -4.34 -4.64
N PHE A 29 -3.25 -3.96 -5.91
CA PHE A 29 -2.69 -2.65 -6.28
C PHE A 29 -3.76 -1.55 -6.40
N ARG A 30 -5.01 -1.94 -6.74
CA ARG A 30 -6.08 -1.01 -7.13
C ARG A 30 -7.31 -1.03 -6.24
N LEU A 31 -7.29 -1.80 -5.16
CA LEU A 31 -8.40 -1.87 -4.21
C LEU A 31 -8.10 -1.01 -3.00
N PHE A 32 -9.11 -0.30 -2.52
CA PHE A 32 -9.08 0.33 -1.22
C PHE A 32 -9.14 -0.75 -0.11
N GLY A 33 -8.49 -0.50 1.03
CA GLY A 33 -8.44 -1.49 2.10
C GLY A 33 -7.52 -2.68 1.79
N LYS A 34 -6.30 -2.41 1.29
CA LYS A 34 -5.31 -3.44 0.97
C LYS A 34 -4.66 -4.01 2.23
N ASN A 35 -4.38 -5.31 2.18
CA ASN A 35 -3.45 -5.92 3.12
C ASN A 35 -2.03 -5.70 2.61
N VAL A 36 -1.17 -5.23 3.50
CA VAL A 36 0.25 -5.02 3.25
C VAL A 36 1.03 -6.02 4.10
N PHE A 37 1.91 -6.77 3.46
CA PHE A 37 2.79 -7.74 4.12
C PHE A 37 4.21 -7.22 4.02
N ILE A 38 4.86 -7.09 5.16
CA ILE A 38 6.24 -6.63 5.28
C ILE A 38 7.10 -7.82 5.62
N ASN A 39 7.99 -8.20 4.70
CA ASN A 39 8.93 -9.28 4.89
C ASN A 39 10.32 -8.70 5.13
N PHE A 40 10.97 -9.14 6.19
CA PHE A 40 12.33 -8.73 6.54
C PHE A 40 13.32 -9.79 6.07
N GLY A 41 14.42 -9.37 5.46
CA GLY A 41 15.53 -10.23 5.07
C GLY A 41 16.60 -10.30 6.13
N ASP A 42 17.70 -10.93 5.76
CA ASP A 42 18.88 -11.03 6.63
C ASP A 42 19.64 -9.70 6.67
N ILE A 43 20.12 -9.33 7.84
CA ILE A 43 20.93 -8.13 8.03
C ILE A 43 22.26 -8.29 7.27
N ILE A 44 22.63 -7.26 6.53
CA ILE A 44 23.93 -7.16 5.87
C ILE A 44 24.78 -6.18 6.68
N ASN A 45 25.82 -6.72 7.32
CA ASN A 45 26.78 -5.96 8.11
C ASN A 45 28.08 -5.71 7.33
N GLN A 46 29.00 -4.98 7.95
CA GLN A 46 30.33 -4.68 7.43
C GLN A 46 31.14 -5.93 7.06
N ASP A 47 30.96 -7.06 7.78
CA ASP A 47 31.65 -8.33 7.54
C ASP A 47 31.42 -8.90 6.14
N TYR A 48 30.37 -8.44 5.47
CA TYR A 48 30.05 -8.80 4.09
C TYR A 48 30.95 -8.08 3.07
N PHE A 49 31.66 -7.06 3.48
CA PHE A 49 32.56 -6.28 2.64
C PHE A 49 34.00 -6.81 2.78
N ASN A 50 34.48 -7.50 1.75
CA ASN A 50 35.89 -7.86 1.73
C ASN A 50 36.75 -6.62 1.44
N GLN A 51 37.41 -6.13 2.45
CA GLN A 51 38.23 -4.89 2.37
C GLN A 51 39.42 -5.00 1.38
N ASN A 52 39.81 -6.23 1.02
CA ASN A 52 40.92 -6.46 0.09
C ASN A 52 40.49 -6.43 -1.39
N GLU A 53 39.17 -6.31 -1.68
CA GLU A 53 38.68 -6.25 -3.06
C GLU A 53 38.60 -4.78 -3.55
N PRO A 54 38.81 -4.55 -4.87
CA PRO A 54 38.55 -3.24 -5.48
C PRO A 54 37.13 -2.74 -5.24
N ASP A 55 36.93 -1.45 -5.05
CA ASP A 55 35.62 -0.83 -4.76
C ASP A 55 34.52 -1.23 -5.70
N GLY A 56 34.82 -1.36 -7.01
CA GLY A 56 33.84 -1.78 -8.00
C GLY A 56 33.29 -3.18 -7.76
N LEU A 57 34.14 -4.12 -7.40
CA LEU A 57 33.76 -5.52 -7.10
C LEU A 57 33.02 -5.60 -5.77
N ARG A 58 33.46 -4.88 -4.74
CA ARG A 58 32.76 -4.79 -3.45
C ARG A 58 31.33 -4.30 -3.62
N HIS A 59 31.14 -3.19 -4.35
CA HIS A 59 29.82 -2.63 -4.61
C HIS A 59 28.94 -3.59 -5.44
N GLN A 60 29.51 -4.31 -6.38
CA GLN A 60 28.80 -5.29 -7.17
C GLN A 60 28.35 -6.48 -6.32
N SER A 61 29.23 -7.04 -5.50
CA SER A 61 28.94 -8.14 -4.59
C SER A 61 27.80 -7.78 -3.62
N PHE A 62 27.86 -6.59 -3.02
CA PHE A 62 26.80 -6.06 -2.15
C PHE A 62 25.47 -5.93 -2.90
N ASN A 63 25.46 -5.32 -4.09
CA ASN A 63 24.24 -5.16 -4.87
C ASN A 63 23.63 -6.51 -5.26
N ASN A 64 24.45 -7.50 -5.64
CA ASN A 64 23.99 -8.85 -5.96
C ASN A 64 23.34 -9.52 -4.75
N LYS A 65 23.97 -9.40 -3.56
CA LYS A 65 23.40 -9.94 -2.32
C LYS A 65 22.07 -9.29 -1.98
N LEU A 66 22.03 -7.96 -2.02
CA LEU A 66 20.82 -7.19 -1.76
C LEU A 66 19.72 -7.57 -2.73
N GLN A 67 20.03 -7.69 -4.02
CA GLN A 67 19.06 -8.09 -5.05
C GLN A 67 18.54 -9.51 -4.80
N MET A 68 19.41 -10.48 -4.55
CA MET A 68 19.00 -11.86 -4.25
C MET A 68 18.08 -11.94 -3.03
N GLN A 69 18.31 -11.14 -2.01
CA GLN A 69 17.43 -11.09 -0.84
C GLN A 69 16.08 -10.45 -1.20
N LEU A 70 16.08 -9.30 -1.89
CA LEU A 70 14.85 -8.61 -2.27
C LEU A 70 13.97 -9.47 -3.19
N GLU A 71 14.56 -10.22 -4.13
CA GLU A 71 13.83 -11.16 -4.99
C GLU A 71 13.10 -12.26 -4.21
N LYS A 72 13.65 -12.70 -3.07
CA LYS A 72 13.00 -13.67 -2.17
C LYS A 72 11.88 -13.05 -1.32
N LEU A 73 11.99 -11.77 -1.01
CA LEU A 73 11.07 -11.05 -0.11
C LEU A 73 9.85 -10.49 -0.85
N VAL A 74 9.97 -10.25 -2.14
CA VAL A 74 8.89 -9.69 -2.98
C VAL A 74 8.22 -10.81 -3.77
N PHE A 75 6.88 -10.88 -3.67
CA PHE A 75 6.10 -11.87 -4.40
C PHE A 75 5.45 -11.23 -5.62
N GLU A 76 5.92 -11.57 -6.81
CA GLU A 76 5.22 -11.26 -8.05
C GLU A 76 4.15 -12.32 -8.30
N ILE A 77 2.91 -12.06 -7.88
CA ILE A 77 1.80 -13.00 -8.05
C ILE A 77 1.09 -12.73 -9.38
N PRO A 78 1.15 -13.65 -10.35
CA PRO A 78 0.39 -13.54 -11.58
C PRO A 78 -1.11 -13.37 -11.30
N LYS A 79 -1.82 -12.58 -12.12
CA LYS A 79 -3.27 -12.32 -11.94
C LYS A 79 -4.11 -13.59 -11.93
N ILE A 80 -3.63 -14.67 -12.54
CA ILE A 80 -4.31 -15.96 -12.73
C ILE A 80 -4.13 -16.87 -11.51
N ASP A 81 -3.06 -16.70 -10.72
CA ASP A 81 -2.76 -17.59 -9.59
C ASP A 81 -3.56 -17.25 -8.34
N LYS A 82 -4.76 -17.85 -8.24
CA LYS A 82 -5.66 -17.69 -7.09
C LYS A 82 -5.07 -18.30 -5.80
N LYS A 83 -4.27 -19.37 -5.89
CA LYS A 83 -3.70 -20.04 -4.70
C LYS A 83 -2.64 -19.18 -4.01
N GLN A 84 -1.77 -18.55 -4.80
CA GLN A 84 -0.79 -17.63 -4.23
C GLN A 84 -1.46 -16.35 -3.67
N LYS A 85 -2.53 -15.86 -4.30
CA LYS A 85 -3.31 -14.74 -3.75
C LYS A 85 -3.95 -15.04 -2.40
N GLN A 86 -4.33 -16.28 -2.15
CA GLN A 86 -4.85 -16.68 -0.84
C GLN A 86 -3.82 -16.52 0.27
N LYS A 87 -2.52 -16.65 0.01
CA LYS A 87 -1.46 -16.40 1.00
C LYS A 87 -1.43 -14.96 1.48
N LEU A 88 -1.92 -14.03 0.65
CA LEU A 88 -2.06 -12.61 0.98
C LEU A 88 -3.47 -12.25 1.48
N ALA A 89 -4.32 -13.24 1.74
CA ALA A 89 -5.63 -13.04 2.34
C ALA A 89 -5.55 -13.23 3.85
N ILE A 90 -6.15 -12.32 4.61
CA ILE A 90 -6.31 -12.49 6.05
C ILE A 90 -7.65 -13.17 6.27
N ASP A 91 -7.62 -14.40 6.77
CA ASP A 91 -8.84 -15.12 7.13
C ASP A 91 -9.50 -14.45 8.34
N GLN A 92 -10.76 -14.10 8.17
CA GLN A 92 -11.59 -13.55 9.23
C GLN A 92 -12.65 -14.57 9.64
N PRO A 93 -12.98 -14.70 10.93
CA PRO A 93 -14.04 -15.60 11.39
C PRO A 93 -15.39 -15.21 10.75
N LEU A 94 -16.18 -16.22 10.41
CA LEU A 94 -17.48 -16.07 9.70
C LEU A 94 -18.43 -15.12 10.45
N LEU A 95 -18.50 -15.23 11.77
CA LEU A 95 -19.33 -14.38 12.62
C LEU A 95 -18.95 -12.89 12.45
N LYS A 96 -17.66 -12.58 12.43
CA LYS A 96 -17.19 -11.21 12.21
C LYS A 96 -17.55 -10.69 10.82
N LYS A 97 -17.43 -11.55 9.80
CA LYS A 97 -17.83 -11.19 8.42
C LYS A 97 -19.33 -10.87 8.34
N LEU A 98 -20.18 -11.68 8.99
CA LEU A 98 -21.62 -11.48 9.01
C LEU A 98 -22.01 -10.20 9.76
N LEU A 99 -21.47 -9.97 10.95
CA LEU A 99 -21.76 -8.77 11.74
C LEU A 99 -21.33 -7.48 11.03
N LEU A 100 -20.19 -7.50 10.36
CA LEU A 100 -19.68 -6.33 9.65
C LEU A 100 -20.26 -6.13 8.25
N SER A 101 -20.96 -7.15 7.69
CA SER A 101 -21.50 -7.06 6.33
C SER A 101 -22.61 -6.01 6.19
N ILE A 102 -23.46 -5.84 7.21
CA ILE A 102 -24.56 -4.86 7.19
C ILE A 102 -24.01 -3.43 7.16
N PRO A 103 -23.19 -2.98 8.15
CA PRO A 103 -22.63 -1.63 8.10
C PRO A 103 -21.74 -1.40 6.88
N ALA A 104 -21.00 -2.43 6.43
CA ALA A 104 -20.19 -2.33 5.22
C ALA A 104 -21.05 -2.13 3.96
N LEU A 105 -22.20 -2.81 3.85
CA LEU A 105 -23.13 -2.64 2.73
C LEU A 105 -23.76 -1.24 2.72
N LEU A 106 -24.17 -0.74 3.89
CA LEU A 106 -24.71 0.61 4.03
C LEU A 106 -23.69 1.66 3.67
N GLY A 107 -22.46 1.55 4.21
CA GLY A 107 -21.36 2.44 3.86
C GLY A 107 -21.04 2.39 2.37
N TRP A 108 -21.03 1.19 1.76
CA TRP A 108 -20.80 1.05 0.33
C TRP A 108 -21.88 1.74 -0.50
N LEU A 109 -23.15 1.55 -0.16
CA LEU A 109 -24.29 2.20 -0.86
C LEU A 109 -24.21 3.73 -0.77
N LEU A 110 -23.84 4.26 0.40
CA LEU A 110 -23.73 5.70 0.60
C LEU A 110 -22.58 6.31 -0.20
N HIS A 111 -21.44 5.62 -0.29
CA HIS A 111 -20.25 6.21 -0.89
C HIS A 111 -20.05 5.87 -2.37
N ILE A 112 -20.76 4.87 -2.91
CA ILE A 112 -20.62 4.42 -4.30
C ILE A 112 -20.88 5.52 -5.34
N PRO A 113 -21.87 6.42 -5.14
CA PRO A 113 -22.16 7.48 -6.12
C PRO A 113 -20.98 8.42 -6.34
N LEU A 114 -20.20 8.70 -5.28
CA LEU A 114 -18.96 9.47 -5.41
C LEU A 114 -17.78 8.62 -5.86
N TYR A 115 -17.63 7.44 -5.26
CA TYR A 115 -16.44 6.61 -5.46
C TYR A 115 -16.28 6.12 -6.90
N LEU A 116 -17.36 5.70 -7.56
CA LEU A 116 -17.27 5.16 -8.92
C LEU A 116 -16.81 6.19 -9.96
N PRO A 117 -17.38 7.42 -10.02
CA PRO A 117 -16.88 8.45 -10.94
C PRO A 117 -15.43 8.84 -10.67
N VAL A 118 -15.07 9.03 -9.39
CA VAL A 118 -13.70 9.38 -9.00
C VAL A 118 -12.73 8.26 -9.36
N LYS A 119 -13.08 6.99 -9.09
CA LYS A 119 -12.27 5.85 -9.49
C LYS A 119 -12.08 5.78 -11.01
N LYS A 120 -13.14 6.00 -11.79
CA LYS A 120 -13.08 6.01 -13.27
C LYS A 120 -12.15 7.13 -13.75
N LEU A 121 -12.26 8.32 -13.16
CA LEU A 121 -11.41 9.47 -13.48
C LEU A 121 -9.94 9.18 -13.12
N ALA A 122 -9.66 8.68 -11.92
CA ALA A 122 -8.31 8.31 -11.51
C ALA A 122 -7.69 7.26 -12.44
N LEU A 123 -8.43 6.19 -12.80
CA LEU A 123 -7.97 5.17 -13.74
C LEU A 123 -7.67 5.74 -15.12
N SER A 124 -8.46 6.69 -15.62
CA SER A 124 -8.24 7.30 -16.93
C SER A 124 -6.97 8.16 -16.95
N ARG A 125 -6.66 8.83 -15.84
CA ARG A 125 -5.50 9.75 -15.72
C ARG A 125 -4.20 9.03 -15.38
N THR A 126 -4.27 7.81 -14.81
CA THR A 126 -3.08 7.07 -14.33
C THR A 126 -2.81 5.78 -15.12
N ARG A 127 -3.28 5.72 -16.38
CA ARG A 127 -3.02 4.55 -17.24
C ARG A 127 -1.51 4.34 -17.42
N GLY A 128 -1.03 3.16 -17.01
CA GLY A 128 0.39 2.79 -17.15
C GLY A 128 1.32 3.40 -16.11
N THR A 129 0.79 4.03 -15.04
CA THR A 129 1.58 4.56 -13.93
C THR A 129 1.17 3.92 -12.60
N ASP A 130 2.08 3.97 -11.60
CA ASP A 130 1.84 3.46 -10.26
C ASP A 130 1.16 4.48 -9.34
N HIS A 131 0.77 5.65 -9.89
CA HIS A 131 0.22 6.78 -9.11
C HIS A 131 -1.30 6.72 -8.90
N PHE A 132 -1.96 5.60 -9.23
CA PHE A 132 -3.41 5.46 -9.11
C PHE A 132 -3.94 5.84 -7.73
N ASP A 133 -3.32 5.31 -6.66
CA ASP A 133 -3.78 5.54 -5.29
C ASP A 133 -3.62 7.01 -4.87
N SER A 134 -2.49 7.63 -5.22
CA SER A 134 -2.23 9.04 -4.90
C SER A 134 -3.22 9.97 -5.57
N VAL A 135 -3.52 9.73 -6.85
CA VAL A 135 -4.50 10.52 -7.60
C VAL A 135 -5.91 10.28 -7.08
N LEU A 136 -6.28 9.04 -6.77
CA LEU A 136 -7.57 8.69 -6.19
C LEU A 136 -7.79 9.42 -4.84
N VAL A 137 -6.81 9.33 -3.95
CA VAL A 137 -6.87 9.98 -2.62
C VAL A 137 -6.93 11.50 -2.76
N ALA A 138 -6.13 12.10 -3.64
CA ALA A 138 -6.14 13.55 -3.84
C ALA A 138 -7.51 14.06 -4.34
N ILE A 139 -8.13 13.35 -5.30
CA ILE A 139 -9.46 13.73 -5.79
C ILE A 139 -10.51 13.54 -4.69
N LEU A 140 -10.47 12.41 -3.95
CA LEU A 140 -11.40 12.17 -2.85
C LEU A 140 -11.25 13.20 -1.74
N LEU A 141 -10.04 13.62 -1.40
CA LEU A 141 -9.79 14.62 -0.36
C LEU A 141 -10.54 15.93 -0.63
N ILE A 142 -10.63 16.32 -1.90
CA ILE A 142 -11.32 17.56 -2.31
C ILE A 142 -12.82 17.32 -2.47
N THR A 143 -13.22 16.22 -3.09
CA THR A 143 -14.63 15.99 -3.46
C THR A 143 -15.46 15.41 -2.33
N TYR A 144 -14.85 14.69 -1.39
CA TYR A 144 -15.57 14.01 -0.31
C TYR A 144 -16.26 14.98 0.67
N PRO A 145 -15.62 16.06 1.15
CA PRO A 145 -16.30 17.05 2.01
C PRO A 145 -17.51 17.68 1.31
N LEU A 146 -17.39 18.01 0.03
CA LEU A 146 -18.50 18.56 -0.76
C LEU A 146 -19.64 17.56 -0.92
N TYR A 147 -19.31 16.30 -1.16
CA TYR A 147 -20.28 15.21 -1.27
C TYR A 147 -21.03 14.99 0.04
N ILE A 148 -20.37 15.02 1.19
CA ILE A 148 -21.00 14.90 2.52
C ILE A 148 -21.98 16.05 2.74
N ILE A 149 -21.56 17.29 2.51
CA ILE A 149 -22.44 18.46 2.65
C ILE A 149 -23.68 18.32 1.76
N LEU A 150 -23.49 17.95 0.50
CA LEU A 150 -24.59 17.73 -0.44
C LEU A 150 -25.55 16.62 0.04
N SER A 151 -24.99 15.50 0.50
CA SER A 151 -25.76 14.36 1.00
C SER A 151 -26.58 14.70 2.24
N ILE A 152 -25.99 15.44 3.20
CA ILE A 152 -26.66 15.92 4.40
C ILE A 152 -27.81 16.87 4.01
N THR A 153 -27.54 17.84 3.13
CA THR A 153 -28.54 18.80 2.68
C THR A 153 -29.72 18.12 1.99
N LEU A 154 -29.43 17.18 1.10
CA LEU A 154 -30.46 16.41 0.40
C LEU A 154 -31.30 15.56 1.36
N ALA A 155 -30.65 14.86 2.27
CA ALA A 155 -31.34 14.05 3.26
C ALA A 155 -32.20 14.91 4.21
N TRP A 156 -31.71 16.08 4.61
CA TRP A 156 -32.49 17.03 5.41
C TRP A 156 -33.74 17.53 4.67
N ILE A 157 -33.60 17.91 3.40
CA ILE A 157 -34.73 18.36 2.58
C ILE A 157 -35.78 17.26 2.46
N LEU A 158 -35.36 16.00 2.26
CA LEU A 158 -36.27 14.86 2.04
C LEU A 158 -36.97 14.41 3.32
N THR A 159 -36.29 14.47 4.47
CA THR A 159 -36.82 13.93 5.73
C THR A 159 -37.36 15.00 6.67
N ASN A 160 -37.02 16.26 6.42
CA ASN A 160 -37.27 17.40 7.32
C ASN A 160 -36.80 17.14 8.76
N CYS A 161 -35.79 16.27 8.93
CA CYS A 161 -35.28 15.80 10.21
C CYS A 161 -33.78 16.12 10.32
N TRP A 162 -33.42 16.98 11.25
CA TRP A 162 -32.04 17.40 11.41
C TRP A 162 -31.13 16.37 12.10
N TRP A 163 -31.67 15.33 12.72
CA TRP A 163 -30.91 14.20 13.24
C TRP A 163 -30.14 13.43 12.15
N VAL A 164 -30.53 13.57 10.89
CA VAL A 164 -29.83 12.96 9.74
C VAL A 164 -28.38 13.43 9.63
N ILE A 165 -28.07 14.64 10.13
CA ILE A 165 -26.70 15.17 10.16
C ILE A 165 -25.77 14.24 10.95
N PHE A 166 -26.23 13.75 12.12
CA PHE A 166 -25.42 12.86 12.95
C PHE A 166 -25.20 11.50 12.31
N PHE A 167 -26.18 10.97 11.56
CA PHE A 167 -26.04 9.68 10.88
C PHE A 167 -25.10 9.68 9.68
N LEU A 168 -24.84 10.83 9.07
CA LEU A 168 -23.95 10.94 7.91
C LEU A 168 -22.53 11.41 8.28
N LEU A 169 -22.33 11.90 9.51
CA LEU A 169 -21.02 12.30 10.03
C LEU A 169 -20.30 11.20 10.79
N VAL A 170 -20.98 10.10 11.12
CA VAL A 170 -20.42 8.89 11.74
C VAL A 170 -20.04 7.87 10.68
#